data_1f2e9b59145f79a12516dffb70f75941
#
_entry.id   1f2e9b59145f79a12516dffb70f75941
#
_cell.length_a   1.000
_cell.length_b   1.000
_cell.length_c   1.000
_cell.angle_alpha   90.00
_cell.angle_beta   90.00
_cell.angle_gamma   90.00
#
_symmetry.space_group_name_H-M   'P 1'
#
loop_
_entity.id
_entity.type
_entity.pdbx_description
1 polymer ?
#
loop_
_entity_poly.entity_id
_entity_poly.type
_entity_poly.pdbx_seq_one_letter_code
_entity_poly.pdbx_strand_id
1 'polypeptide(L)'
;MNSALISFGIYMVFVFLLAWIAGRKSLKSESFVSEYFLGGRALGLWAFALTFATTNASGGSFMGFPARIYTHGWVLALWIAGYMTVPFIAIGILGKRINQVARKSGSITLPEVLGKQLKSDAVTFVATGIIILFMFFYLLAQFKAGGMILITLLGEEPLFKEGTLMMARFTPDWLDPEYLLTLVIFSIGVIGYVVYGGFRAVVWTDVMQGVIMFIGVAIMLILALNQVGGLSKATEKLSEMSPPKKGKVIFEQKSETSDEDIYIKKGGFYVTNNNENIVTPLSSLTIKKTSINPTEIDAYIYERSIISDPIKDISAKIISQDNFAYGSNSKGVYLKAPGPDPSNTTGFLAIVTALSF
;
A
#
# COMPACT_ATOMS: atom_id res chain seq x y z
N MET A 1 24.61 -5.34 -7.77
CA MET A 1 23.65 -4.24 -7.49
C MET A 1 22.39 -4.56 -8.24
N ASN A 2 21.29 -4.77 -7.51
CA ASN A 2 20.02 -5.25 -8.09
C ASN A 2 19.41 -4.14 -8.98
N SER A 3 18.78 -4.52 -10.07
CA SER A 3 18.09 -3.61 -10.97
C SER A 3 17.03 -2.75 -10.26
N ALA A 4 16.40 -3.29 -9.20
CA ALA A 4 15.44 -2.58 -8.38
C ALA A 4 16.05 -1.39 -7.63
N LEU A 5 17.23 -1.57 -7.02
CA LEU A 5 17.94 -0.50 -6.29
C LEU A 5 18.37 0.63 -7.25
N ILE A 6 18.89 0.25 -8.44
CA ILE A 6 19.28 1.24 -9.46
C ILE A 6 18.06 2.03 -9.91
N SER A 7 16.96 1.36 -10.24
CA SER A 7 15.73 2.01 -10.70
C SER A 7 15.15 2.93 -9.62
N PHE A 8 15.14 2.49 -8.37
CA PHE A 8 14.71 3.30 -7.23
C PHE A 8 15.61 4.53 -7.03
N GLY A 9 16.94 4.35 -7.11
CA GLY A 9 17.88 5.46 -6.98
C GLY A 9 17.72 6.50 -8.10
N ILE A 10 17.60 6.08 -9.35
CA ILE A 10 17.35 6.96 -10.50
C ILE A 10 16.03 7.71 -10.29
N TYR A 11 14.98 7.03 -9.89
CA TYR A 11 13.68 7.63 -9.61
C TYR A 11 13.77 8.69 -8.51
N MET A 12 14.44 8.40 -7.39
CA MET A 12 14.61 9.36 -6.29
C MET A 12 15.40 10.60 -6.73
N VAL A 13 16.49 10.43 -7.48
CA VAL A 13 17.26 11.56 -8.05
C VAL A 13 16.35 12.43 -8.92
N PHE A 14 15.51 11.82 -9.74
CA PHE A 14 14.60 12.55 -10.63
C PHE A 14 13.53 13.32 -9.85
N VAL A 15 12.94 12.72 -8.79
CA VAL A 15 12.00 13.40 -7.89
C VAL A 15 12.63 14.62 -7.22
N PHE A 16 13.83 14.46 -6.65
CA PHE A 16 14.52 15.59 -6.01
C PHE A 16 14.93 16.68 -7.00
N LEU A 17 15.33 16.31 -8.22
CA LEU A 17 15.62 17.27 -9.29
C LEU A 17 14.40 18.10 -9.67
N LEU A 18 13.25 17.44 -9.84
CA LEU A 18 11.99 18.14 -10.12
C LEU A 18 11.58 19.06 -8.96
N ALA A 19 11.70 18.59 -7.73
CA ALA A 19 11.42 19.40 -6.55
C ALA A 19 12.32 20.64 -6.48
N TRP A 20 13.60 20.48 -6.79
CA TRP A 20 14.56 21.60 -6.81
C TRP A 20 14.23 22.63 -7.88
N ILE A 21 13.91 22.18 -9.11
CA ILE A 21 13.53 23.07 -10.21
C ILE A 21 12.24 23.83 -9.89
N ALA A 22 11.24 23.14 -9.36
CA ALA A 22 9.96 23.72 -9.01
C ALA A 22 10.05 24.67 -7.80
N GLY A 23 10.82 24.30 -6.78
CA GLY A 23 11.02 25.09 -5.57
C GLY A 23 11.71 26.43 -5.82
N ARG A 24 12.66 26.49 -6.76
CA ARG A 24 13.33 27.74 -7.13
C ARG A 24 12.38 28.85 -7.59
N LYS A 25 11.29 28.50 -8.26
CA LYS A 25 10.27 29.47 -8.70
C LYS A 25 9.39 29.94 -7.56
N SER A 26 9.07 29.06 -6.62
CA SER A 26 8.24 29.39 -5.44
C SER A 26 8.94 30.35 -4.49
N LEU A 27 10.23 30.15 -4.22
CA LEU A 27 11.02 30.98 -3.32
C LEU A 27 11.27 32.42 -3.82
N LYS A 28 11.09 32.67 -5.11
CA LYS A 28 11.30 34.01 -5.73
C LYS A 28 10.01 34.82 -5.89
N SER A 29 8.87 34.28 -5.46
CA SER A 29 7.58 34.93 -5.63
C SER A 29 7.30 35.95 -4.54
N GLU A 30 6.77 37.12 -4.89
CA GLU A 30 6.32 38.17 -3.95
C GLU A 30 5.16 37.70 -3.07
N SER A 31 4.36 36.71 -3.50
CA SER A 31 3.27 36.08 -2.74
C SER A 31 3.63 34.65 -2.34
N PHE A 32 4.66 34.48 -1.51
CA PHE A 32 5.16 33.18 -1.08
C PHE A 32 4.06 32.20 -0.62
N VAL A 33 3.13 32.66 0.22
CA VAL A 33 2.06 31.80 0.78
C VAL A 33 1.15 31.24 -0.33
N SER A 34 0.72 32.11 -1.24
CA SER A 34 -0.14 31.68 -2.36
C SER A 34 0.60 30.76 -3.34
N GLU A 35 1.88 31.03 -3.59
CA GLU A 35 2.69 30.21 -4.50
C GLU A 35 3.06 28.87 -3.87
N TYR A 36 3.45 28.88 -2.59
CA TYR A 36 3.86 27.68 -1.89
C TYR A 36 2.70 26.71 -1.60
N PHE A 37 1.50 27.20 -1.23
CA PHE A 37 0.35 26.36 -0.89
C PHE A 37 -0.62 26.12 -2.04
N LEU A 38 -0.68 27.00 -3.06
CA LEU A 38 -1.67 26.91 -4.14
C LEU A 38 -1.03 26.92 -5.55
N GLY A 39 0.31 26.97 -5.66
CA GLY A 39 1.00 27.04 -6.93
C GLY A 39 0.58 28.24 -7.79
N GLY A 40 0.21 29.37 -7.15
CA GLY A 40 -0.31 30.56 -7.83
C GLY A 40 -1.68 30.36 -8.49
N ARG A 41 -2.38 29.25 -8.24
CA ARG A 41 -3.66 28.87 -8.88
C ARG A 41 -3.57 28.81 -10.42
N ALA A 42 -2.41 28.47 -10.98
CA ALA A 42 -2.09 28.47 -12.40
C ALA A 42 -1.87 27.09 -13.00
N LEU A 43 -2.53 26.05 -12.44
CA LEU A 43 -2.42 24.68 -12.94
C LEU A 43 -3.16 24.54 -14.27
N GLY A 44 -2.47 23.97 -15.26
CA GLY A 44 -3.11 23.56 -16.52
C GLY A 44 -3.99 22.32 -16.34
N LEU A 45 -4.92 22.12 -17.28
CA LEU A 45 -5.89 21.03 -17.23
C LEU A 45 -5.24 19.64 -17.07
N TRP A 46 -4.21 19.36 -17.84
CA TRP A 46 -3.53 18.07 -17.80
C TRP A 46 -2.74 17.85 -16.51
N ALA A 47 -2.07 18.89 -16.00
CA ALA A 47 -1.38 18.81 -14.72
C ALA A 47 -2.37 18.58 -13.58
N PHE A 48 -3.52 19.26 -13.60
CA PHE A 48 -4.59 19.03 -12.64
C PHE A 48 -5.16 17.60 -12.72
N ALA A 49 -5.45 17.12 -13.92
CA ALA A 49 -6.02 15.78 -14.11
C ALA A 49 -5.07 14.67 -13.62
N LEU A 50 -3.78 14.77 -13.95
CA LEU A 50 -2.77 13.80 -13.54
C LEU A 50 -2.52 13.85 -12.04
N THR A 51 -2.32 15.05 -11.45
CA THR A 51 -2.11 15.15 -9.99
C THR A 51 -3.35 14.69 -9.21
N PHE A 52 -4.54 14.96 -9.72
CA PHE A 52 -5.77 14.47 -9.11
C PHE A 52 -5.88 12.95 -9.16
N ALA A 53 -5.55 12.33 -10.29
CA ALA A 53 -5.52 10.87 -10.44
C ALA A 53 -4.49 10.22 -9.51
N THR A 54 -3.27 10.78 -9.41
CA THR A 54 -2.21 10.28 -8.53
C THR A 54 -2.52 10.46 -7.05
N THR A 55 -3.16 11.57 -6.67
CA THR A 55 -3.59 11.81 -5.29
C THR A 55 -4.62 10.78 -4.83
N ASN A 56 -5.50 10.32 -5.73
CA ASN A 56 -6.45 9.24 -5.44
C ASN A 56 -5.80 7.85 -5.45
N ALA A 57 -4.72 7.67 -6.21
CA ALA A 57 -3.94 6.43 -6.26
C ALA A 57 -2.94 6.40 -5.10
N SER A 58 -3.22 5.61 -4.09
CA SER A 58 -2.48 5.56 -2.82
C SER A 58 -1.93 4.17 -2.53
N GLY A 59 -1.17 4.02 -1.46
CA GLY A 59 -0.80 2.70 -0.93
C GLY A 59 -2.02 1.82 -0.65
N GLY A 60 -3.16 2.41 -0.26
CA GLY A 60 -4.44 1.73 -0.17
C GLY A 60 -4.91 1.16 -1.51
N SER A 61 -4.74 1.91 -2.60
CA SER A 61 -5.14 1.45 -3.94
C SER A 61 -4.26 0.32 -4.47
N PHE A 62 -2.94 0.41 -4.28
CA PHE A 62 -1.99 -0.58 -4.81
C PHE A 62 -1.78 -1.80 -3.93
N MET A 63 -1.93 -1.68 -2.62
CA MET A 63 -1.78 -2.79 -1.67
C MET A 63 -3.10 -3.18 -1.02
N GLY A 64 -3.86 -2.20 -0.53
CA GLY A 64 -5.07 -2.44 0.24
C GLY A 64 -6.20 -3.03 -0.60
N PHE A 65 -6.49 -2.49 -1.78
CA PHE A 65 -7.57 -3.00 -2.64
C PHE A 65 -7.29 -4.40 -3.18
N PRO A 66 -6.12 -4.72 -3.74
CA PRO A 66 -5.80 -6.10 -4.11
C PRO A 66 -5.89 -7.07 -2.95
N ALA A 67 -5.38 -6.72 -1.77
CA ALA A 67 -5.47 -7.54 -0.58
C ALA A 67 -6.93 -7.76 -0.14
N ARG A 68 -7.77 -6.72 -0.22
CA ARG A 68 -9.20 -6.83 0.09
C ARG A 68 -9.96 -7.67 -0.93
N ILE A 69 -9.69 -7.55 -2.22
CA ILE A 69 -10.29 -8.41 -3.25
C ILE A 69 -9.87 -9.86 -3.02
N TYR A 70 -8.60 -10.09 -2.67
CA TYR A 70 -8.10 -11.42 -2.34
C TYR A 70 -8.82 -12.04 -1.15
N THR A 71 -9.12 -11.27 -0.10
CA THR A 71 -9.80 -11.76 1.11
C THR A 71 -11.32 -11.81 0.99
N HIS A 72 -11.94 -10.93 0.20
CA HIS A 72 -13.40 -10.75 0.13
C HIS A 72 -14.00 -11.14 -1.24
N GLY A 73 -13.16 -11.40 -2.23
CA GLY A 73 -13.58 -11.77 -3.58
C GLY A 73 -14.04 -10.58 -4.45
N TRP A 74 -14.54 -10.92 -5.62
CA TRP A 74 -14.94 -9.95 -6.66
C TRP A 74 -16.07 -9.00 -6.28
N VAL A 75 -16.89 -9.36 -5.30
CA VAL A 75 -17.98 -8.49 -4.82
C VAL A 75 -17.45 -7.14 -4.37
N LEU A 76 -16.25 -7.13 -3.77
CA LEU A 76 -15.62 -5.89 -3.31
C LEU A 76 -15.13 -4.99 -4.46
N ALA A 77 -14.94 -5.51 -5.66
CA ALA A 77 -14.57 -4.70 -6.82
C ALA A 77 -15.63 -3.64 -7.16
N LEU A 78 -16.92 -3.93 -6.93
CA LEU A 78 -17.99 -2.93 -7.10
C LEU A 78 -17.89 -1.78 -6.11
N TRP A 79 -17.59 -2.10 -4.84
CA TRP A 79 -17.34 -1.08 -3.82
C TRP A 79 -16.13 -0.21 -4.16
N ILE A 80 -15.03 -0.81 -4.62
CA ILE A 80 -13.83 -0.08 -5.05
C ILE A 80 -14.15 0.83 -6.24
N ALA A 81 -14.91 0.34 -7.23
CA ALA A 81 -15.33 1.14 -8.38
C ALA A 81 -16.18 2.35 -7.95
N GLY A 82 -17.13 2.14 -7.03
CA GLY A 82 -17.91 3.23 -6.44
C GLY A 82 -17.03 4.25 -5.72
N TYR A 83 -16.18 3.77 -4.82
CA TYR A 83 -15.25 4.61 -4.07
C TYR A 83 -14.32 5.45 -4.97
N MET A 84 -13.81 4.88 -6.06
CA MET A 84 -12.95 5.61 -7.01
C MET A 84 -13.71 6.63 -7.84
N THR A 85 -15.00 6.45 -8.07
CA THR A 85 -15.82 7.34 -8.91
C THR A 85 -16.31 8.59 -8.15
N VAL A 86 -16.58 8.48 -6.85
CA VAL A 86 -17.12 9.56 -6.01
C VAL A 86 -16.29 10.85 -6.03
N PRO A 87 -14.95 10.83 -5.90
CA PRO A 87 -14.15 12.05 -5.93
C PRO A 87 -14.28 12.82 -7.26
N PHE A 88 -14.39 12.12 -8.38
CA PHE A 88 -14.56 12.75 -9.70
C PHE A 88 -15.92 13.45 -9.81
N ILE A 89 -16.98 12.80 -9.34
CA ILE A 89 -18.32 13.38 -9.31
C ILE A 89 -18.37 14.61 -8.39
N ALA A 90 -17.79 14.48 -7.18
CA ALA A 90 -17.77 15.56 -6.20
C ALA A 90 -17.05 16.81 -6.74
N ILE A 91 -15.88 16.65 -7.36
CA ILE A 91 -15.15 17.76 -7.97
C ILE A 91 -15.86 18.31 -9.20
N GLY A 92 -16.47 17.46 -10.03
CA GLY A 92 -17.24 17.89 -11.18
C GLY A 92 -18.41 18.80 -10.80
N ILE A 93 -19.13 18.47 -9.73
CA ILE A 93 -20.30 19.20 -9.28
C ILE A 93 -19.92 20.43 -8.44
N LEU A 94 -19.05 20.24 -7.45
CA LEU A 94 -18.79 21.25 -6.41
C LEU A 94 -17.56 22.10 -6.68
N GLY A 95 -16.58 21.60 -7.40
CA GLY A 95 -15.26 22.22 -7.54
C GLY A 95 -15.30 23.63 -8.11
N LYS A 96 -16.12 23.87 -9.15
CA LYS A 96 -16.28 25.21 -9.73
C LYS A 96 -16.87 26.21 -8.73
N ARG A 97 -17.89 25.82 -7.99
CA ARG A 97 -18.55 26.68 -7.00
C ARG A 97 -17.64 26.99 -5.83
N ILE A 98 -16.97 25.99 -5.29
CA ILE A 98 -16.01 26.15 -4.18
C ILE A 98 -14.87 27.08 -4.59
N ASN A 99 -14.31 26.91 -5.78
CA ASN A 99 -13.26 27.79 -6.29
C ASN A 99 -13.72 29.24 -6.45
N GLN A 100 -14.93 29.49 -6.97
CA GLN A 100 -15.47 30.83 -7.08
C GLN A 100 -15.66 31.51 -5.72
N VAL A 101 -16.17 30.78 -4.74
CA VAL A 101 -16.35 31.28 -3.38
C VAL A 101 -14.98 31.54 -2.71
N ALA A 102 -14.03 30.61 -2.83
CA ALA A 102 -12.69 30.75 -2.29
C ALA A 102 -11.96 31.98 -2.85
N ARG A 103 -12.07 32.21 -4.17
CA ARG A 103 -11.48 33.41 -4.80
C ARG A 103 -12.12 34.71 -4.32
N LYS A 104 -13.43 34.77 -4.18
CA LYS A 104 -14.16 35.96 -3.70
C LYS A 104 -13.84 36.27 -2.23
N SER A 105 -13.71 35.24 -1.41
CA SER A 105 -13.43 35.39 0.04
C SER A 105 -11.95 35.52 0.37
N GLY A 106 -11.04 35.32 -0.60
CA GLY A 106 -9.60 35.27 -0.37
C GLY A 106 -9.16 34.05 0.47
N SER A 107 -10.01 33.03 0.57
CA SER A 107 -9.74 31.84 1.38
C SER A 107 -8.75 30.91 0.67
N ILE A 108 -7.87 30.30 1.47
CA ILE A 108 -6.85 29.34 1.02
C ILE A 108 -7.29 27.90 1.27
N THR A 109 -7.97 27.68 2.41
CA THR A 109 -8.39 26.35 2.85
C THR A 109 -9.91 26.15 2.78
N LEU A 110 -10.35 24.90 2.69
CA LEU A 110 -11.77 24.56 2.70
C LEU A 110 -12.46 24.95 4.02
N PRO A 111 -11.87 24.74 5.23
CA PRO A 111 -12.42 25.22 6.48
C PRO A 111 -12.66 26.73 6.51
N GLU A 112 -11.74 27.54 5.97
CA GLU A 112 -11.94 28.98 5.87
C GLU A 112 -13.11 29.35 4.97
N VAL A 113 -13.28 28.63 3.84
CA VAL A 113 -14.44 28.83 2.96
C VAL A 113 -15.73 28.58 3.70
N LEU A 114 -15.80 27.47 4.45
CA LEU A 114 -16.98 27.12 5.26
C LEU A 114 -17.25 28.14 6.37
N GLY A 115 -16.22 28.52 7.12
CA GLY A 115 -16.35 29.49 8.21
C GLY A 115 -16.84 30.86 7.72
N LYS A 116 -16.29 31.35 6.60
CA LYS A 116 -16.72 32.63 6.02
C LYS A 116 -18.14 32.57 5.44
N GLN A 117 -18.53 31.43 4.82
CA GLN A 117 -19.89 31.26 4.30
C GLN A 117 -20.92 31.15 5.43
N LEU A 118 -20.62 30.45 6.50
CA LEU A 118 -21.51 30.26 7.67
C LEU A 118 -21.33 31.34 8.74
N LYS A 119 -20.43 32.32 8.50
CA LYS A 119 -20.11 33.42 9.43
C LYS A 119 -19.81 32.93 10.84
N SER A 120 -19.02 31.85 10.97
CA SER A 120 -18.72 31.22 12.25
C SER A 120 -17.28 30.72 12.29
N ASP A 121 -16.48 31.25 13.19
CA ASP A 121 -15.11 30.82 13.45
C ASP A 121 -15.07 29.43 14.08
N ALA A 122 -16.09 29.06 14.85
CA ALA A 122 -16.22 27.73 15.43
C ALA A 122 -16.30 26.65 14.34
N VAL A 123 -16.99 26.91 13.23
CA VAL A 123 -17.05 26.00 12.08
C VAL A 123 -15.67 25.81 11.46
N THR A 124 -14.92 26.90 11.29
CA THR A 124 -13.54 26.82 10.78
C THR A 124 -12.67 25.94 11.69
N PHE A 125 -12.73 26.16 12.99
CA PHE A 125 -11.94 25.42 13.97
C PHE A 125 -12.28 23.92 13.99
N VAL A 126 -13.58 23.59 14.07
CA VAL A 126 -14.05 22.20 14.10
C VAL A 126 -13.70 21.49 12.79
N ALA A 127 -13.97 22.12 11.63
CA ALA A 127 -13.64 21.54 10.34
C ALA A 127 -12.14 21.30 10.18
N THR A 128 -11.30 22.24 10.63
CA THR A 128 -9.85 22.08 10.60
C THR A 128 -9.41 20.89 11.49
N GLY A 129 -9.94 20.80 12.71
CA GLY A 129 -9.62 19.70 13.64
C GLY A 129 -9.99 18.33 13.07
N ILE A 130 -11.17 18.22 12.49
CA ILE A 130 -11.63 16.98 11.83
C ILE A 130 -10.71 16.60 10.65
N ILE A 131 -10.40 17.56 9.79
CA ILE A 131 -9.51 17.31 8.64
C ILE A 131 -8.13 16.85 9.10
N ILE A 132 -7.53 17.55 10.08
CA ILE A 132 -6.20 17.18 10.61
C ILE A 132 -6.24 15.75 11.18
N LEU A 133 -7.26 15.42 11.97
CA LEU A 133 -7.40 14.09 12.57
C LEU A 133 -7.46 12.98 11.51
N PHE A 134 -8.34 13.12 10.52
CA PHE A 134 -8.48 12.08 9.48
C PHE A 134 -7.27 12.02 8.55
N MET A 135 -6.67 13.17 8.21
CA MET A 135 -5.45 13.20 7.41
C MET A 135 -4.25 12.58 8.13
N PHE A 136 -4.19 12.70 9.47
CA PHE A 136 -3.16 12.02 10.27
C PHE A 136 -3.26 10.49 10.11
N PHE A 137 -4.44 9.89 10.28
CA PHE A 137 -4.64 8.46 10.06
C PHE A 137 -4.37 8.03 8.62
N TYR A 138 -4.77 8.86 7.66
CA TYR A 138 -4.48 8.62 6.25
C TYR A 138 -2.97 8.56 5.99
N LEU A 139 -2.20 9.53 6.52
CA LEU A 139 -0.75 9.57 6.37
C LEU A 139 -0.07 8.36 7.02
N LEU A 140 -0.50 7.94 8.21
CA LEU A 140 0.03 6.73 8.86
C LEU A 140 -0.08 5.51 7.93
N ALA A 141 -1.22 5.34 7.28
CA ALA A 141 -1.41 4.25 6.33
C ALA A 141 -0.47 4.34 5.12
N GLN A 142 -0.21 5.55 4.60
CA GLN A 142 0.72 5.76 3.47
C GLN A 142 2.17 5.45 3.88
N PHE A 143 2.61 5.90 5.04
CA PHE A 143 3.95 5.62 5.55
C PHE A 143 4.15 4.12 5.79
N LYS A 144 3.14 3.44 6.34
CA LYS A 144 3.17 1.98 6.50
C LYS A 144 3.29 1.26 5.15
N ALA A 145 2.46 1.64 4.18
CA ALA A 145 2.50 1.05 2.84
C ALA A 145 3.85 1.30 2.14
N GLY A 146 4.37 2.53 2.20
CA GLY A 146 5.67 2.89 1.64
C GLY A 146 6.81 2.10 2.26
N GLY A 147 6.83 1.94 3.58
CA GLY A 147 7.81 1.12 4.29
C GLY A 147 7.76 -0.35 3.83
N MET A 148 6.57 -0.93 3.74
CA MET A 148 6.40 -2.32 3.30
C MET A 148 6.83 -2.55 1.85
N ILE A 149 6.55 -1.59 0.95
CA ILE A 149 7.00 -1.67 -0.44
C ILE A 149 8.53 -1.62 -0.51
N LEU A 150 9.18 -0.75 0.27
CA LEU A 150 10.63 -0.66 0.32
C LEU A 150 11.28 -1.94 0.86
N ILE A 151 10.69 -2.58 1.87
CA ILE A 151 11.15 -3.91 2.34
C ILE A 151 11.12 -4.91 1.18
N THR A 152 10.03 -4.97 0.44
CA THR A 152 9.89 -5.90 -0.68
C THR A 152 10.90 -5.63 -1.80
N LEU A 153 11.25 -4.36 -2.04
CA LEU A 153 12.19 -3.97 -3.10
C LEU A 153 13.66 -4.09 -2.68
N LEU A 154 13.97 -3.77 -1.43
CA LEU A 154 15.35 -3.60 -0.95
C LEU A 154 15.80 -4.70 0.02
N GLY A 155 14.89 -5.51 0.56
CA GLY A 155 15.17 -6.49 1.61
C GLY A 155 16.28 -7.50 1.26
N GLU A 156 16.44 -7.82 -0.02
CA GLU A 156 17.50 -8.73 -0.49
C GLU A 156 18.86 -8.04 -0.74
N GLU A 157 18.91 -6.72 -0.67
CA GLU A 157 20.15 -5.97 -0.95
C GLU A 157 21.13 -6.02 0.22
N PRO A 158 22.42 -6.33 -0.01
CA PRO A 158 23.43 -6.43 1.05
C PRO A 158 23.56 -5.15 1.89
N LEU A 159 23.58 -3.98 1.24
CA LEU A 159 23.65 -2.68 1.92
C LEU A 159 22.45 -2.44 2.83
N PHE A 160 21.27 -2.87 2.39
CA PHE A 160 20.05 -2.75 3.18
C PHE A 160 20.09 -3.69 4.40
N LYS A 161 20.57 -4.92 4.23
CA LYS A 161 20.79 -5.89 5.33
C LYS A 161 21.78 -5.35 6.38
N GLU A 162 22.89 -4.75 5.94
CA GLU A 162 23.84 -4.10 6.86
C GLU A 162 23.18 -2.93 7.62
N GLY A 163 22.42 -2.08 6.93
CA GLY A 163 21.66 -1.00 7.55
C GLY A 163 20.64 -1.51 8.58
N THR A 164 19.96 -2.61 8.28
CA THR A 164 19.03 -3.28 9.20
C THR A 164 19.74 -3.78 10.46
N LEU A 165 20.92 -4.38 10.33
CA LEU A 165 21.72 -4.82 11.47
C LEU A 165 22.20 -3.65 12.34
N MET A 166 22.56 -2.52 11.75
CA MET A 166 22.87 -1.30 12.50
C MET A 166 21.63 -0.79 13.25
N MET A 167 20.48 -0.74 12.57
CA MET A 167 19.24 -0.25 13.16
C MET A 167 18.76 -1.15 14.30
N ALA A 168 18.98 -2.46 14.23
CA ALA A 168 18.60 -3.43 15.26
C ALA A 168 19.23 -3.14 16.63
N ARG A 169 20.35 -2.42 16.67
CA ARG A 169 21.01 -2.02 17.95
C ARG A 169 20.22 -0.97 18.72
N PHE A 170 19.39 -0.20 18.03
CA PHE A 170 18.62 0.92 18.59
C PHE A 170 17.12 0.62 18.62
N THR A 171 16.70 -0.50 18.03
CA THR A 171 15.27 -0.84 17.87
C THR A 171 14.82 -1.70 19.04
N PRO A 172 13.71 -1.37 19.71
CA PRO A 172 13.12 -2.22 20.75
C PRO A 172 12.64 -3.55 20.18
N ASP A 173 12.59 -4.62 20.98
CA ASP A 173 12.23 -5.99 20.57
C ASP A 173 10.80 -6.10 19.96
N TRP A 174 9.90 -5.16 20.26
CA TRP A 174 8.55 -5.15 19.72
C TRP A 174 8.44 -4.53 18.32
N LEU A 175 9.50 -3.88 17.82
CA LEU A 175 9.52 -3.20 16.53
C LEU A 175 10.51 -3.90 15.59
N ASP A 176 10.11 -4.08 14.35
CA ASP A 176 10.95 -4.68 13.31
C ASP A 176 12.00 -3.65 12.82
N PRO A 177 13.32 -3.95 12.96
CA PRO A 177 14.38 -3.04 12.51
C PRO A 177 14.34 -2.75 11.01
N GLU A 178 13.95 -3.74 10.21
CA GLU A 178 13.84 -3.62 8.76
C GLU A 178 12.74 -2.62 8.37
N TYR A 179 11.60 -2.74 9.04
CA TYR A 179 10.50 -1.80 8.87
C TYR A 179 10.87 -0.39 9.34
N LEU A 180 11.57 -0.26 10.46
CA LEU A 180 12.00 1.05 10.96
C LEU A 180 12.97 1.74 10.01
N LEU A 181 13.95 1.00 9.45
CA LEU A 181 14.88 1.53 8.46
C LEU A 181 14.17 2.04 7.21
N THR A 182 13.24 1.24 6.66
CA THR A 182 12.47 1.65 5.48
C THR A 182 11.55 2.83 5.76
N LEU A 183 10.96 2.88 6.94
CA LEU A 183 10.13 4.00 7.37
C LEU A 183 10.94 5.31 7.42
N VAL A 184 12.16 5.27 7.96
CA VAL A 184 13.07 6.42 8.01
C VAL A 184 13.46 6.86 6.60
N ILE A 185 13.89 5.93 5.73
CA ILE A 185 14.26 6.24 4.33
C ILE A 185 13.08 6.88 3.60
N PHE A 186 11.90 6.28 3.70
CA PHE A 186 10.69 6.81 3.08
C PHE A 186 10.31 8.19 3.60
N SER A 187 10.38 8.38 4.93
CA SER A 187 10.05 9.66 5.58
C SER A 187 10.99 10.78 5.13
N ILE A 188 12.30 10.54 5.12
CA ILE A 188 13.29 11.53 4.66
C ILE A 188 13.03 11.87 3.19
N GLY A 189 12.78 10.88 2.36
CA GLY A 189 12.48 11.08 0.95
C GLY A 189 11.26 11.97 0.75
N VAL A 190 10.12 11.61 1.36
CA VAL A 190 8.85 12.33 1.18
C VAL A 190 8.90 13.73 1.80
N ILE A 191 9.30 13.84 3.06
CA ILE A 191 9.35 15.12 3.77
C ILE A 191 10.34 16.05 3.09
N GLY A 192 11.51 15.52 2.67
CA GLY A 192 12.56 16.30 2.04
C GLY A 192 12.07 17.03 0.78
N TYR A 193 11.46 16.32 -0.18
CA TYR A 193 11.02 16.98 -1.41
C TYR A 193 9.78 17.88 -1.21
N VAL A 194 8.87 17.52 -0.30
CA VAL A 194 7.66 18.31 -0.02
C VAL A 194 8.01 19.65 0.65
N VAL A 195 8.82 19.60 1.70
CA VAL A 195 9.22 20.79 2.45
C VAL A 195 10.01 21.76 1.59
N TYR A 196 10.93 21.24 0.77
CA TYR A 196 11.75 22.07 -0.10
C TYR A 196 10.97 22.67 -1.28
N GLY A 197 10.12 21.87 -1.91
CA GLY A 197 9.51 22.24 -3.19
C GLY A 197 8.09 22.83 -3.09
N GLY A 198 7.39 22.65 -1.97
CA GLY A 198 6.01 23.10 -1.78
C GLY A 198 5.03 22.43 -2.75
N PHE A 199 3.82 23.00 -2.84
CA PHE A 199 2.72 22.45 -3.66
C PHE A 199 3.09 22.28 -5.13
N ARG A 200 3.87 23.22 -5.70
CA ARG A 200 4.25 23.16 -7.09
C ARG A 200 5.17 21.97 -7.42
N ALA A 201 6.09 21.65 -6.51
CA ALA A 201 6.93 20.46 -6.66
C ALA A 201 6.10 19.18 -6.57
N VAL A 202 5.18 19.11 -5.61
CA VAL A 202 4.27 17.96 -5.47
C VAL A 202 3.47 17.75 -6.76
N VAL A 203 2.88 18.80 -7.34
CA VAL A 203 2.13 18.69 -8.59
C VAL A 203 2.98 18.16 -9.75
N TRP A 204 4.20 18.65 -9.92
CA TRP A 204 5.06 18.17 -11.01
C TRP A 204 5.57 16.75 -10.78
N THR A 205 5.86 16.37 -9.55
CA THR A 205 6.18 14.97 -9.23
C THR A 205 4.97 14.07 -9.44
N ASP A 206 3.77 14.52 -9.10
CA ASP A 206 2.53 13.77 -9.34
C ASP A 206 2.26 13.57 -10.84
N VAL A 207 2.48 14.60 -11.66
CA VAL A 207 2.36 14.51 -13.13
C VAL A 207 3.27 13.41 -13.66
N MET A 208 4.54 13.42 -13.26
CA MET A 208 5.50 12.38 -13.64
C MET A 208 5.05 11.00 -13.14
N GLN A 209 4.70 10.90 -11.88
CA GLN A 209 4.23 9.66 -11.26
C GLN A 209 2.96 9.14 -11.95
N GLY A 210 2.02 10.02 -12.28
CA GLY A 210 0.79 9.66 -12.98
C GLY A 210 1.05 9.00 -14.33
N VAL A 211 1.99 9.54 -15.10
CA VAL A 211 2.39 8.93 -16.39
C VAL A 211 3.04 7.56 -16.17
N ILE A 212 4.00 7.47 -15.22
CA ILE A 212 4.70 6.21 -14.91
C ILE A 212 3.72 5.17 -14.40
N MET A 213 2.81 5.56 -13.49
CA MET A 213 1.79 4.67 -12.94
C MET A 213 0.84 4.15 -14.01
N PHE A 214 0.36 5.01 -14.91
CA PHE A 214 -0.52 4.61 -16.00
C PHE A 214 0.14 3.57 -16.91
N ILE A 215 1.37 3.81 -17.32
CA ILE A 215 2.15 2.89 -18.15
C ILE A 215 2.44 1.59 -17.36
N GLY A 216 2.87 1.69 -16.11
CA GLY A 216 3.20 0.54 -15.26
C GLY A 216 2.00 -0.37 -15.01
N VAL A 217 0.84 0.20 -14.71
CA VAL A 217 -0.40 -0.58 -14.52
C VAL A 217 -0.82 -1.28 -15.82
N ALA A 218 -0.72 -0.60 -16.96
CA ALA A 218 -1.04 -1.20 -18.25
C ALA A 218 -0.10 -2.38 -18.57
N ILE A 219 1.20 -2.20 -18.37
CA ILE A 219 2.19 -3.28 -18.56
C ILE A 219 1.92 -4.44 -17.61
N MET A 220 1.71 -4.15 -16.32
CA MET A 220 1.41 -5.17 -15.31
C MET A 220 0.16 -5.98 -15.65
N LEU A 221 -0.90 -5.32 -16.12
CA LEU A 221 -2.13 -5.98 -16.53
C LEU A 221 -1.88 -6.93 -17.72
N ILE A 222 -1.16 -6.47 -18.75
CA ILE A 222 -0.83 -7.28 -19.92
C ILE A 222 0.01 -8.49 -19.51
N LEU A 223 1.05 -8.30 -18.72
CA LEU A 223 1.92 -9.38 -18.25
C LEU A 223 1.14 -10.38 -17.39
N ALA A 224 0.32 -9.92 -16.46
CA ALA A 224 -0.50 -10.79 -15.60
C ALA A 224 -1.48 -11.62 -16.43
N LEU A 225 -2.18 -11.01 -17.38
CA LEU A 225 -3.10 -11.74 -18.27
C LEU A 225 -2.37 -12.76 -19.15
N ASN A 226 -1.20 -12.40 -19.67
CA ASN A 226 -0.40 -13.33 -20.48
C ASN A 226 0.09 -14.51 -19.63
N GLN A 227 0.58 -14.27 -18.41
CA GLN A 227 1.09 -15.32 -17.52
C GLN A 227 -0.02 -16.30 -17.10
N VAL A 228 -1.22 -15.80 -16.86
CA VAL A 228 -2.35 -16.66 -16.47
C VAL A 228 -3.01 -17.35 -17.68
N GLY A 229 -2.82 -16.82 -18.89
CA GLY A 229 -3.41 -17.34 -20.13
C GLY A 229 -4.76 -16.69 -20.49
N GLY A 230 -4.95 -15.42 -20.06
CA GLY A 230 -6.13 -14.61 -20.36
C GLY A 230 -7.16 -14.58 -19.23
N LEU A 231 -8.15 -13.71 -19.38
CA LEU A 231 -9.17 -13.46 -18.35
C LEU A 231 -10.03 -14.69 -18.06
N SER A 232 -10.36 -15.48 -19.09
CA SER A 232 -11.16 -16.71 -18.94
C SER A 232 -10.45 -17.73 -18.06
N LYS A 233 -9.17 -17.99 -18.33
CA LYS A 233 -8.36 -18.90 -17.52
C LYS A 233 -8.09 -18.35 -16.11
N ALA A 234 -7.96 -17.03 -15.96
CA ALA A 234 -7.86 -16.41 -14.66
C ALA A 234 -9.11 -16.68 -13.80
N THR A 235 -10.29 -16.52 -14.39
CA THR A 235 -11.57 -16.79 -13.71
C THR A 235 -11.73 -18.27 -13.39
N GLU A 236 -11.34 -19.16 -14.29
CA GLU A 236 -11.34 -20.62 -14.08
C GLU A 236 -10.44 -20.99 -12.89
N LYS A 237 -9.18 -20.51 -12.87
CA LYS A 237 -8.27 -20.74 -11.75
C LYS A 237 -8.80 -20.19 -10.43
N LEU A 238 -9.40 -18.99 -10.43
CA LEU A 238 -10.05 -18.44 -9.24
C LEU A 238 -11.23 -19.30 -8.74
N SER A 239 -11.95 -19.96 -9.65
CA SER A 239 -13.04 -20.86 -9.29
C SER A 239 -12.56 -22.13 -8.57
N GLU A 240 -11.31 -22.53 -8.79
CA GLU A 240 -10.69 -23.69 -8.15
C GLU A 240 -9.95 -23.36 -6.85
N MET A 241 -9.69 -22.07 -6.58
CA MET A 241 -8.99 -21.64 -5.37
C MET A 241 -9.85 -21.83 -4.12
N SER A 242 -9.19 -22.29 -3.06
CA SER A 242 -9.69 -22.30 -1.70
C SER A 242 -8.88 -21.35 -0.81
N PRO A 243 -9.49 -20.70 0.18
CA PRO A 243 -8.77 -19.86 1.13
C PRO A 243 -7.75 -20.66 1.95
N PRO A 244 -6.67 -19.99 2.43
CA PRO A 244 -5.71 -20.64 3.31
C PRO A 244 -6.32 -21.00 4.66
N LYS A 245 -5.82 -22.05 5.30
CA LYS A 245 -6.13 -22.39 6.68
C LYS A 245 -5.23 -21.59 7.63
N LYS A 246 -5.74 -21.15 8.76
CA LYS A 246 -4.90 -20.70 9.86
C LYS A 246 -4.32 -21.92 10.55
N GLY A 247 -3.08 -21.81 11.00
CA GLY A 247 -2.43 -22.87 11.74
C GLY A 247 -1.21 -22.39 12.47
N LYS A 248 -0.55 -23.29 13.15
CA LYS A 248 0.77 -23.07 13.76
C LYS A 248 1.77 -24.01 13.15
N VAL A 249 2.93 -23.50 12.87
CA VAL A 249 4.06 -24.25 12.34
C VAL A 249 5.25 -24.14 13.27
N ILE A 250 6.08 -25.18 13.30
CA ILE A 250 7.34 -25.21 14.02
C ILE A 250 8.46 -25.55 13.03
N PHE A 251 9.54 -24.83 13.13
CA PHE A 251 10.73 -25.10 12.32
C PHE A 251 11.59 -26.15 13.02
N GLU A 252 11.83 -27.26 12.35
CA GLU A 252 12.84 -28.23 12.78
C GLU A 252 14.19 -27.75 12.25
N GLN A 253 15.10 -27.42 13.15
CA GLN A 253 16.46 -27.00 12.81
C GLN A 253 17.17 -28.16 12.09
N LYS A 254 17.37 -28.03 10.80
CA LYS A 254 18.24 -28.93 10.06
C LYS A 254 19.68 -28.45 10.21
N SER A 255 20.46 -29.22 10.99
CA SER A 255 21.91 -29.28 10.97
C SER A 255 22.73 -28.09 11.47
N GLU A 256 23.69 -28.41 12.30
CA GLU A 256 24.67 -27.61 13.04
C GLU A 256 25.68 -26.80 12.20
N THR A 257 25.44 -26.54 10.93
CA THR A 257 26.48 -26.01 10.02
C THR A 257 26.22 -24.64 9.41
N SER A 258 25.16 -23.94 9.74
CA SER A 258 25.01 -22.56 9.26
C SER A 258 25.01 -21.57 10.43
N ASP A 259 26.04 -20.74 10.45
CA ASP A 259 26.16 -19.56 11.34
C ASP A 259 25.17 -18.43 10.99
N GLU A 260 24.17 -18.70 10.17
CA GLU A 260 23.21 -17.71 9.71
C GLU A 260 21.99 -17.63 10.63
N ASP A 261 21.65 -16.43 11.00
CA ASP A 261 20.49 -16.09 11.83
C ASP A 261 19.19 -16.15 11.03
N ILE A 262 18.24 -17.04 11.39
CA ILE A 262 16.95 -17.19 10.72
C ILE A 262 15.87 -16.29 11.35
N TYR A 263 15.40 -15.33 10.60
CA TYR A 263 14.24 -14.52 10.96
C TYR A 263 12.96 -15.18 10.47
N ILE A 264 12.06 -15.51 11.39
CA ILE A 264 10.77 -16.09 11.05
C ILE A 264 9.68 -15.05 11.35
N LYS A 265 9.03 -14.54 10.32
CA LYS A 265 7.97 -13.54 10.43
C LYS A 265 6.67 -14.21 10.89
N LYS A 266 6.04 -13.68 11.94
CA LYS A 266 4.66 -14.08 12.32
C LYS A 266 3.70 -13.85 11.15
N GLY A 267 2.82 -14.84 10.88
CA GLY A 267 1.81 -14.73 9.84
C GLY A 267 2.33 -14.95 8.42
N GLY A 268 3.42 -15.68 8.25
CA GLY A 268 3.95 -16.08 6.94
C GLY A 268 3.01 -17.02 6.19
N PHE A 269 3.12 -17.03 4.84
CA PHE A 269 2.37 -17.93 3.97
C PHE A 269 3.19 -19.16 3.65
N TYR A 270 2.56 -20.34 3.75
CA TYR A 270 3.17 -21.63 3.57
C TYR A 270 2.32 -22.52 2.67
N VAL A 271 2.95 -23.44 1.94
CA VAL A 271 2.27 -24.47 1.13
C VAL A 271 2.55 -25.85 1.71
N THR A 272 1.51 -26.68 1.83
CA THR A 272 1.67 -28.09 2.19
C THR A 272 2.31 -28.88 1.05
N ASN A 273 3.30 -29.69 1.39
CA ASN A 273 3.80 -30.72 0.49
C ASN A 273 2.82 -31.92 0.54
N ASN A 274 2.45 -32.45 -0.63
CA ASN A 274 1.51 -33.56 -0.72
C ASN A 274 1.89 -34.68 0.25
N ASN A 275 0.99 -35.00 1.19
CA ASN A 275 0.97 -36.14 2.13
C ASN A 275 1.78 -36.05 3.42
N GLU A 276 2.45 -34.98 3.76
CA GLU A 276 3.16 -34.84 5.04
C GLU A 276 2.72 -33.59 5.77
N ASN A 277 2.75 -33.61 7.12
CA ASN A 277 2.56 -32.42 7.97
C ASN A 277 3.70 -31.41 7.83
N ILE A 278 4.29 -31.33 6.64
CA ILE A 278 5.43 -30.48 6.29
C ILE A 278 4.93 -29.39 5.34
N VAL A 279 5.31 -28.17 5.63
CA VAL A 279 5.03 -26.99 4.82
C VAL A 279 6.31 -26.26 4.42
N THR A 280 6.28 -25.66 3.26
CA THR A 280 7.36 -24.82 2.75
C THR A 280 6.90 -23.36 2.65
N PRO A 281 7.74 -22.38 3.03
CA PRO A 281 7.36 -20.97 2.92
C PRO A 281 7.25 -20.51 1.47
N LEU A 282 6.34 -19.56 1.23
CA LEU A 282 6.10 -18.95 -0.08
C LEU A 282 6.86 -17.64 -0.29
N SER A 283 7.41 -17.06 0.76
CA SER A 283 8.19 -15.82 0.70
C SER A 283 9.56 -16.03 1.34
N SER A 284 10.55 -15.30 0.85
CA SER A 284 11.87 -15.26 1.46
C SER A 284 11.77 -14.89 2.95
N LEU A 285 12.42 -15.68 3.77
CA LEU A 285 12.55 -15.44 5.21
C LEU A 285 13.96 -14.87 5.42
N THR A 286 14.03 -13.70 6.04
CA THR A 286 15.32 -13.22 6.54
C THR A 286 15.60 -13.93 7.87
N ILE A 287 16.73 -14.61 7.96
CA ILE A 287 17.05 -15.47 9.08
C ILE A 287 17.91 -14.70 10.08
N LYS A 288 17.53 -14.65 11.33
CA LYS A 288 18.30 -14.11 12.45
C LYS A 288 18.44 -15.17 13.53
N LYS A 289 19.64 -15.35 14.05
CA LYS A 289 19.93 -16.33 15.08
C LYS A 289 19.05 -16.11 16.29
N THR A 290 18.14 -17.01 16.54
CA THR A 290 17.42 -17.09 17.79
C THR A 290 17.75 -18.38 18.50
N SER A 291 17.94 -18.27 19.81
CA SER A 291 18.21 -19.36 20.73
C SER A 291 17.38 -20.62 20.45
N ILE A 292 18.01 -21.70 20.41
CA ILE A 292 17.83 -23.16 20.59
C ILE A 292 16.42 -23.73 20.87
N ASN A 293 15.35 -22.95 20.98
CA ASN A 293 14.00 -23.49 21.20
C ASN A 293 13.17 -23.44 19.92
N PRO A 294 12.50 -24.55 19.55
CA PRO A 294 11.58 -24.59 18.45
C PRO A 294 10.50 -23.50 18.64
N THR A 295 10.49 -22.51 17.77
CA THR A 295 9.56 -21.38 17.89
C THR A 295 8.30 -21.69 17.12
N GLU A 296 7.16 -21.75 17.84
CA GLU A 296 5.84 -21.83 17.23
C GLU A 296 5.49 -20.49 16.56
N ILE A 297 5.00 -20.57 15.33
CA ILE A 297 4.63 -19.39 14.55
C ILE A 297 3.25 -19.55 13.96
N ASP A 298 2.43 -18.51 14.06
CA ASP A 298 1.17 -18.44 13.36
C ASP A 298 1.42 -18.38 11.83
N ALA A 299 0.73 -19.24 11.09
CA ALA A 299 0.91 -19.43 9.67
C ALA A 299 -0.41 -19.45 8.91
N TYR A 300 -0.35 -19.05 7.63
CA TYR A 300 -1.42 -19.25 6.65
C TYR A 300 -1.01 -20.38 5.71
N ILE A 301 -1.74 -21.48 5.75
CA ILE A 301 -1.39 -22.73 5.08
C ILE A 301 -2.30 -22.94 3.86
N TYR A 302 -1.70 -23.01 2.68
CA TYR A 302 -2.36 -23.34 1.42
C TYR A 302 -2.18 -24.82 1.07
N GLU A 303 -3.20 -25.44 0.52
CA GLU A 303 -3.09 -26.80 -0.04
C GLU A 303 -2.29 -26.77 -1.36
N ARG A 304 -2.38 -25.69 -2.13
CA ARG A 304 -1.66 -25.47 -3.37
C ARG A 304 -1.46 -23.99 -3.63
N SER A 305 -0.24 -23.60 -3.96
CA SER A 305 0.01 -22.23 -4.43
C SER A 305 -0.20 -22.13 -5.93
N ILE A 306 -0.90 -21.08 -6.36
CA ILE A 306 -1.08 -20.72 -7.77
C ILE A 306 -0.16 -19.55 -8.13
N ILE A 307 0.41 -18.86 -7.12
CA ILE A 307 1.02 -17.53 -7.27
C ILE A 307 2.55 -17.57 -7.24
N SER A 308 3.15 -18.49 -6.48
CA SER A 308 4.61 -18.56 -6.33
C SER A 308 5.07 -19.98 -6.04
N ASP A 309 6.28 -20.29 -6.48
CA ASP A 309 6.94 -21.53 -6.11
C ASP A 309 7.42 -21.46 -4.65
N PRO A 310 7.30 -22.54 -3.89
CA PRO A 310 7.79 -22.60 -2.52
C PRO A 310 9.31 -22.59 -2.47
N ILE A 311 9.87 -22.04 -1.38
CA ILE A 311 11.31 -22.04 -1.12
C ILE A 311 11.73 -23.44 -0.68
N LYS A 312 12.49 -24.16 -1.50
CA LYS A 312 12.74 -25.60 -1.35
C LYS A 312 13.67 -25.96 -0.18
N ASP A 313 14.49 -25.03 0.28
CA ASP A 313 15.55 -25.32 1.28
C ASP A 313 15.09 -25.17 2.73
N ILE A 314 13.88 -24.67 2.95
CA ILE A 314 13.34 -24.45 4.28
C ILE A 314 12.03 -25.21 4.43
N SER A 315 11.89 -25.98 5.48
CA SER A 315 10.65 -26.70 5.81
C SER A 315 10.27 -26.51 7.26
N ALA A 316 8.96 -26.51 7.52
CA ALA A 316 8.40 -26.46 8.85
C ALA A 316 7.34 -27.55 9.02
N LYS A 317 7.11 -27.99 10.26
CA LYS A 317 6.10 -28.98 10.58
C LYS A 317 4.83 -28.32 11.10
N ILE A 318 3.69 -28.78 10.63
CA ILE A 318 2.39 -28.33 11.11
C ILE A 318 2.13 -28.92 12.51
N ILE A 319 1.85 -28.06 13.49
CA ILE A 319 1.45 -28.46 14.83
C ILE A 319 -0.07 -28.50 14.93
N SER A 320 -0.73 -27.45 14.46
CA SER A 320 -2.17 -27.33 14.43
C SER A 320 -2.66 -26.71 13.15
N GLN A 321 -3.81 -27.15 12.67
CA GLN A 321 -4.54 -26.54 11.58
C GLN A 321 -5.93 -26.20 12.05
N ASP A 322 -6.25 -24.92 12.04
CA ASP A 322 -7.57 -24.41 12.38
C ASP A 322 -8.45 -24.29 11.12
N ASN A 323 -9.62 -23.70 11.31
CA ASN A 323 -10.52 -23.39 10.22
C ASN A 323 -9.89 -22.42 9.22
N PHE A 324 -10.47 -22.36 8.03
CA PHE A 324 -10.02 -21.42 6.99
C PHE A 324 -9.92 -20.00 7.51
N ALA A 325 -8.85 -19.31 7.12
CA ALA A 325 -8.54 -17.95 7.59
C ALA A 325 -9.68 -16.96 7.33
N TYR A 326 -10.46 -17.21 6.28
CA TYR A 326 -11.55 -16.34 5.81
C TYR A 326 -12.91 -17.06 5.84
N GLY A 327 -13.04 -18.07 6.68
CA GLY A 327 -14.31 -18.66 7.12
C GLY A 327 -15.01 -19.61 6.15
N SER A 328 -14.61 -19.75 4.90
CA SER A 328 -15.21 -20.66 3.94
C SER A 328 -14.17 -21.52 3.23
N ASN A 329 -14.47 -22.81 3.12
CA ASN A 329 -13.61 -23.80 2.47
C ASN A 329 -14.10 -24.21 1.07
N SER A 330 -15.17 -23.61 0.57
CA SER A 330 -15.74 -23.99 -0.72
C SER A 330 -14.93 -23.46 -1.89
N LYS A 331 -14.71 -24.31 -2.91
CA LYS A 331 -14.18 -23.88 -4.18
C LYS A 331 -15.06 -22.83 -4.82
N GLY A 332 -14.44 -21.85 -5.48
CA GLY A 332 -15.16 -20.77 -6.14
C GLY A 332 -15.70 -19.68 -5.21
N VAL A 333 -15.38 -19.72 -3.92
CA VAL A 333 -15.84 -18.74 -2.94
C VAL A 333 -15.38 -17.30 -3.28
N TYR A 334 -14.26 -17.15 -4.00
CA TYR A 334 -13.77 -15.86 -4.46
C TYR A 334 -14.63 -15.18 -5.53
N LEU A 335 -15.44 -15.96 -6.24
CA LEU A 335 -16.32 -15.47 -7.30
C LEU A 335 -17.77 -15.28 -6.84
N LYS A 336 -18.11 -15.76 -5.66
CA LYS A 336 -19.47 -15.73 -5.12
C LYS A 336 -19.58 -14.78 -3.93
N ALA A 337 -20.69 -14.07 -3.80
CA ALA A 337 -21.01 -13.32 -2.59
C ALA A 337 -21.41 -14.30 -1.47
N PRO A 338 -21.00 -14.06 -0.23
CA PRO A 338 -20.30 -12.89 0.34
C PRO A 338 -18.77 -12.91 0.18
N GLY A 339 -18.18 -13.85 -0.52
CA GLY A 339 -16.74 -14.04 -0.64
C GLY A 339 -16.17 -14.99 0.41
N PRO A 340 -14.81 -15.07 0.53
CA PRO A 340 -14.15 -16.02 1.43
C PRO A 340 -14.38 -15.78 2.91
N ASP A 341 -14.72 -14.57 3.33
CA ASP A 341 -14.97 -14.22 4.73
C ASP A 341 -16.46 -14.19 5.06
N PRO A 342 -17.00 -15.18 5.80
CA PRO A 342 -18.41 -15.24 6.14
C PRO A 342 -18.83 -14.27 7.25
N SER A 343 -17.88 -13.74 8.03
CA SER A 343 -18.15 -12.68 9.01
C SER A 343 -18.54 -11.39 8.29
N ASN A 344 -18.20 -11.29 7.00
CA ASN A 344 -18.74 -10.32 6.09
C ASN A 344 -20.16 -10.76 5.67
N THR A 345 -21.13 -10.47 6.48
CA THR A 345 -22.52 -10.21 6.05
C THR A 345 -22.58 -9.20 4.91
N THR A 346 -21.44 -8.80 4.42
CA THR A 346 -21.09 -7.66 3.60
C THR A 346 -21.15 -7.90 2.11
N GLY A 347 -21.46 -9.08 1.62
CA GLY A 347 -21.80 -9.17 0.19
C GLY A 347 -22.98 -8.24 -0.13
N PHE A 348 -23.99 -8.25 0.75
CA PHE A 348 -25.11 -7.32 0.69
C PHE A 348 -24.71 -5.90 1.11
N LEU A 349 -23.92 -5.74 2.19
CA LEU A 349 -23.43 -4.43 2.62
C LEU A 349 -22.45 -3.82 1.62
N ALA A 350 -21.60 -4.59 0.96
CA ALA A 350 -20.73 -4.06 -0.10
C ALA A 350 -21.53 -3.55 -1.29
N ILE A 351 -22.60 -4.24 -1.68
CA ILE A 351 -23.52 -3.78 -2.71
C ILE A 351 -24.28 -2.54 -2.22
N VAL A 352 -24.81 -2.56 -0.99
CA VAL A 352 -25.53 -1.42 -0.40
C VAL A 352 -24.61 -0.21 -0.23
N THR A 353 -23.38 -0.39 0.25
CA THR A 353 -22.42 0.72 0.35
C THR A 353 -21.96 1.20 -1.01
N ALA A 354 -21.78 0.34 -2.01
CA ALA A 354 -21.51 0.77 -3.39
C ALA A 354 -22.67 1.54 -4.02
N LEU A 355 -23.90 1.26 -3.63
CA LEU A 355 -25.11 1.97 -4.11
C LEU A 355 -25.46 3.19 -3.26
N SER A 356 -24.93 3.32 -2.03
CA SER A 356 -25.18 4.45 -1.12
C SER A 356 -24.20 5.60 -1.26
N PHE A 357 -23.20 5.46 -2.09
CA PHE A 357 -22.27 6.51 -2.51
C PHE A 357 -22.53 6.90 -3.96
#